data_3dfd544b9cd96ce0b13ecb95b1853d48
#
_entry.id   3dfd544b9cd96ce0b13ecb95b1853d48
#
_cell.length_a   1.000
_cell.length_b   1.000
_cell.length_c   1.000
_cell.angle_alpha   90.00
_cell.angle_beta   90.00
_cell.angle_gamma   90.00
#
_symmetry.space_group_name_H-M   'P 1'
#
loop_
_entity.id
_entity.type
_entity.pdbx_description
1 polymer ?
#
loop_
_entity_poly.entity_id
_entity_poly.type
_entity_poly.pdbx_seq_one_letter_code
_entity_poly.pdbx_strand_id
1 'polypeptide(L)'
;MIRSATYDDLPRALAVIAAGRAAMRREGNTVQWSPEGSTEAAVEEDIRRGRFYVMEDEGHIYGVFALIIGDDPTYGYIEGAWRSDTPYGTIHRIASDRTHRGVLSECVKWSMAQIPHLRIDTHESNLAMRGAIEKLGFAYCGTIYIADGTPRRAYELS
;
A
#
# COMPACT_ATOMS: atom_id res chain seq x y z
N MET A 1 2.31 -16.96 -2.35
CA MET A 1 3.55 -16.80 -1.56
C MET A 1 4.06 -15.37 -1.67
N ILE A 2 4.49 -14.79 -0.56
CA ILE A 2 5.05 -13.44 -0.54
C ILE A 2 6.56 -13.54 -0.35
N ARG A 3 7.31 -12.84 -1.19
CA ARG A 3 8.78 -12.79 -1.10
C ARG A 3 9.29 -11.39 -1.40
N SER A 4 10.52 -11.11 -0.99
CA SER A 4 11.19 -9.86 -1.35
C SER A 4 11.36 -9.75 -2.85
N ALA A 5 11.13 -8.57 -3.40
CA ALA A 5 11.36 -8.29 -4.80
C ALA A 5 12.84 -8.11 -5.08
N THR A 6 13.26 -8.50 -6.28
CA THR A 6 14.58 -8.22 -6.82
C THR A 6 14.46 -7.26 -8.00
N TYR A 7 15.57 -6.74 -8.50
CA TYR A 7 15.54 -5.87 -9.67
C TYR A 7 14.99 -6.57 -10.91
N ASP A 8 15.13 -7.90 -10.98
CA ASP A 8 14.56 -8.68 -12.10
C ASP A 8 13.03 -8.62 -12.08
N ASP A 9 12.41 -8.38 -10.92
CA ASP A 9 10.96 -8.27 -10.80
C ASP A 9 10.42 -6.90 -11.21
N LEU A 10 11.28 -5.89 -11.38
CA LEU A 10 10.84 -4.52 -11.59
C LEU A 10 9.88 -4.35 -12.78
N PRO A 11 10.17 -4.88 -13.98
CA PRO A 11 9.23 -4.73 -15.10
C PRO A 11 7.86 -5.33 -14.80
N ARG A 12 7.80 -6.50 -14.17
CA ARG A 12 6.52 -7.13 -13.82
C ARG A 12 5.81 -6.37 -12.72
N ALA A 13 6.54 -5.88 -11.72
CA ALA A 13 5.97 -5.06 -10.64
C ALA A 13 5.29 -3.81 -11.21
N LEU A 14 5.96 -3.13 -12.15
CA LEU A 14 5.39 -1.95 -12.79
C LEU A 14 4.16 -2.29 -13.62
N ALA A 15 4.13 -3.46 -14.26
CA ALA A 15 2.97 -3.93 -15.01
C ALA A 15 1.76 -4.20 -14.09
N VAL A 16 2.00 -4.77 -12.91
CA VAL A 16 0.95 -5.01 -11.91
C VAL A 16 0.40 -3.67 -11.41
N ILE A 17 1.26 -2.71 -11.13
CA ILE A 17 0.85 -1.37 -10.70
C ILE A 17 0.02 -0.68 -11.81
N ALA A 18 0.45 -0.79 -13.06
CA ALA A 18 -0.29 -0.22 -14.19
C ALA A 18 -1.68 -0.85 -14.33
N ALA A 19 -1.78 -2.17 -14.14
CA ALA A 19 -3.06 -2.87 -14.15
C ALA A 19 -3.97 -2.39 -13.03
N GLY A 20 -3.41 -2.18 -11.82
CA GLY A 20 -4.14 -1.64 -10.67
C GLY A 20 -4.66 -0.23 -10.92
N ARG A 21 -3.84 0.63 -11.52
CA ARG A 21 -4.26 1.99 -11.92
C ARG A 21 -5.40 1.96 -12.93
N ALA A 22 -5.30 1.09 -13.93
CA ALA A 22 -6.35 0.95 -14.95
C ALA A 22 -7.66 0.52 -14.31
N ALA A 23 -7.61 -0.42 -13.37
CA ALA A 23 -8.79 -0.86 -12.63
C ALA A 23 -9.40 0.27 -11.79
N MET A 24 -8.56 1.06 -11.12
CA MET A 24 -9.02 2.21 -10.33
C MET A 24 -9.71 3.27 -11.20
N ARG A 25 -9.16 3.55 -12.38
CA ARG A 25 -9.80 4.49 -13.32
C ARG A 25 -11.16 3.99 -13.78
N ARG A 26 -11.29 2.70 -14.07
CA ARG A 26 -12.59 2.10 -14.42
C ARG A 26 -13.60 2.21 -13.28
N GLU A 27 -13.12 2.23 -12.04
CA GLU A 27 -13.95 2.36 -10.83
C GLU A 27 -14.20 3.83 -10.46
N GLY A 28 -13.71 4.79 -11.27
CA GLY A 28 -13.93 6.22 -11.06
C GLY A 28 -12.87 6.93 -10.23
N ASN A 29 -11.85 6.22 -9.73
CA ASN A 29 -10.78 6.83 -8.96
C ASN A 29 -9.61 7.19 -9.88
N THR A 30 -9.42 8.49 -10.14
CA THR A 30 -8.40 8.97 -11.07
C THR A 30 -7.28 9.75 -10.37
N VAL A 31 -7.31 9.88 -9.03
CA VAL A 31 -6.46 10.84 -8.32
C VAL A 31 -5.48 10.22 -7.32
N GLN A 32 -5.60 8.94 -7.02
CA GLN A 32 -4.82 8.31 -5.94
C GLN A 32 -3.32 8.21 -6.24
N TRP A 33 -2.96 7.94 -7.48
CA TRP A 33 -1.59 7.58 -7.85
C TRP A 33 -0.78 8.74 -8.37
N SER A 34 0.52 8.75 -8.01
CA SER A 34 1.50 9.69 -8.53
C SER A 34 1.78 9.45 -10.03
N PRO A 35 2.43 10.40 -10.72
CA PRO A 35 2.90 10.18 -12.08
C PRO A 35 3.76 8.91 -12.20
N GLU A 36 3.70 8.25 -13.35
CA GLU A 36 4.38 6.96 -13.57
C GLU A 36 5.87 6.99 -13.27
N GLY A 37 6.56 8.05 -13.68
CA GLY A 37 8.00 8.18 -13.44
C GLY A 37 8.36 8.20 -11.96
N SER A 38 7.55 8.88 -11.13
CA SER A 38 7.82 8.90 -9.69
C SER A 38 7.49 7.54 -9.04
N THR A 39 6.55 6.79 -9.60
CA THR A 39 6.23 5.45 -9.11
C THR A 39 7.38 4.48 -9.38
N GLU A 40 7.96 4.51 -10.58
CA GLU A 40 9.10 3.67 -10.92
C GLU A 40 10.27 3.93 -9.98
N ALA A 41 10.62 5.20 -9.78
CA ALA A 41 11.71 5.59 -8.88
C ALA A 41 11.44 5.12 -7.44
N ALA A 42 10.20 5.24 -6.97
CA ALA A 42 9.82 4.80 -5.64
C ALA A 42 9.94 3.28 -5.48
N VAL A 43 9.52 2.52 -6.49
CA VAL A 43 9.63 1.05 -6.47
C VAL A 43 11.09 0.62 -6.49
N GLU A 44 11.92 1.23 -7.34
CA GLU A 44 13.35 0.94 -7.38
C GLU A 44 14.01 1.19 -6.01
N GLU A 45 13.70 2.30 -5.36
CA GLU A 45 14.23 2.63 -4.05
C GLU A 45 13.77 1.62 -3.00
N ASP A 46 12.49 1.20 -3.05
CA ASP A 46 11.98 0.20 -2.13
C ASP A 46 12.65 -1.17 -2.33
N ILE A 47 12.91 -1.56 -3.58
CA ILE A 47 13.65 -2.79 -3.87
C ILE A 47 15.08 -2.68 -3.32
N ARG A 48 15.76 -1.57 -3.57
CA ARG A 48 17.11 -1.33 -3.09
C ARG A 48 17.20 -1.43 -1.57
N ARG A 49 16.18 -0.94 -0.87
CA ARG A 49 16.13 -0.97 0.59
C ARG A 49 15.57 -2.26 1.17
N GLY A 50 15.20 -3.23 0.33
CA GLY A 50 14.68 -4.52 0.79
C GLY A 50 13.32 -4.45 1.45
N ARG A 51 12.48 -3.52 1.04
CA ARG A 51 11.16 -3.30 1.62
C ARG A 51 10.01 -3.38 0.62
N PHE A 52 10.29 -3.91 -0.56
CA PHE A 52 9.27 -4.15 -1.59
C PHE A 52 9.08 -5.64 -1.78
N TYR A 53 7.82 -6.07 -1.88
CA TYR A 53 7.45 -7.48 -1.89
C TYR A 53 6.55 -7.79 -3.06
N VAL A 54 6.65 -9.03 -3.56
CA VAL A 54 5.79 -9.55 -4.62
C VAL A 54 5.00 -10.74 -4.08
N MET A 55 3.77 -10.87 -4.57
CA MET A 55 2.90 -11.99 -4.32
C MET A 55 2.90 -12.86 -5.55
N GLU A 56 3.30 -14.12 -5.40
CA GLU A 56 3.59 -15.01 -6.52
C GLU A 56 2.89 -16.35 -6.35
N ASP A 57 2.34 -16.85 -7.45
CA ASP A 57 1.72 -18.16 -7.52
C ASP A 57 2.19 -18.84 -8.79
N GLU A 58 2.91 -19.95 -8.65
CA GLU A 58 3.47 -20.72 -9.78
C GLU A 58 4.22 -19.83 -10.80
N GLY A 59 5.05 -18.92 -10.32
CA GLY A 59 5.84 -18.03 -11.16
C GLY A 59 5.09 -16.81 -11.66
N HIS A 60 3.79 -16.69 -11.39
CA HIS A 60 3.00 -15.52 -11.76
C HIS A 60 2.91 -14.55 -10.60
N ILE A 61 3.44 -13.35 -10.78
CA ILE A 61 3.31 -12.26 -9.80
C ILE A 61 1.96 -11.58 -10.04
N TYR A 62 1.08 -11.66 -9.06
CA TYR A 62 -0.27 -11.11 -9.15
C TYR A 62 -0.50 -9.89 -8.26
N GLY A 63 0.40 -9.63 -7.34
CA GLY A 63 0.29 -8.49 -6.42
C GLY A 63 1.66 -8.00 -5.99
N VAL A 64 1.72 -6.74 -5.57
CA VAL A 64 2.93 -6.09 -5.06
C VAL A 64 2.56 -5.14 -3.93
N PHE A 65 3.52 -4.88 -3.03
CA PHE A 65 3.36 -3.85 -2.00
C PHE A 65 4.71 -3.52 -1.39
N ALA A 66 4.78 -2.34 -0.77
CA ALA A 66 5.88 -1.98 0.11
C ALA A 66 5.42 -2.08 1.56
N LEU A 67 6.27 -2.62 2.42
CA LEU A 67 6.09 -2.55 3.87
C LEU A 67 7.28 -1.81 4.44
N ILE A 68 7.05 -0.63 5.00
CA ILE A 68 8.09 0.24 5.52
C ILE A 68 7.95 0.29 7.03
N ILE A 69 8.89 -0.33 7.73
CA ILE A 69 8.90 -0.35 9.19
C ILE A 69 9.66 0.88 9.68
N GLY A 70 9.03 1.65 10.58
CA GLY A 70 9.58 2.88 11.09
C GLY A 70 8.66 4.07 10.84
N ASP A 71 9.04 5.22 11.38
CA ASP A 71 8.22 6.43 11.27
C ASP A 71 8.10 6.90 9.82
N ASP A 72 6.87 7.16 9.40
CA ASP A 72 6.59 7.74 8.09
C ASP A 72 6.47 9.26 8.26
N PRO A 73 7.25 10.07 7.52
CA PRO A 73 7.19 11.54 7.64
C PRO A 73 5.79 12.12 7.40
N THR A 74 4.98 11.50 6.51
CA THR A 74 3.63 11.99 6.24
C THR A 74 2.66 11.72 7.37
N TYR A 75 3.03 10.85 8.32
CA TYR A 75 2.20 10.49 9.46
C TYR A 75 2.54 11.29 10.72
N GLY A 76 3.51 12.19 10.64
CA GLY A 76 3.88 13.07 11.76
C GLY A 76 2.84 14.12 12.08
N TYR A 77 1.99 14.48 11.12
CA TYR A 77 0.87 15.39 11.33
C TYR A 77 -0.43 14.68 10.91
N ILE A 78 -1.42 14.71 11.77
CA ILE A 78 -2.73 14.12 11.47
C ILE A 78 -3.84 15.02 12.02
N GLU A 79 -4.85 15.26 11.20
CA GLU A 79 -6.10 15.87 11.67
C GLU A 79 -6.98 14.75 12.20
N GLY A 80 -6.94 14.58 13.50
CA GLY A 80 -7.47 13.42 14.21
C GLY A 80 -6.41 12.95 15.19
N ALA A 81 -6.35 11.67 15.46
CA ALA A 81 -5.37 11.12 16.38
C ALA A 81 -5.06 9.67 16.09
N TRP A 82 -3.77 9.33 16.05
CA TRP A 82 -3.34 7.93 16.07
C TRP A 82 -3.72 7.32 17.42
N ARG A 83 -4.06 6.04 17.41
CA ARG A 83 -4.53 5.33 18.61
C ARG A 83 -3.38 4.73 19.43
N SER A 84 -2.25 4.51 18.81
CA SER A 84 -1.08 3.92 19.45
C SER A 84 0.19 4.59 18.95
N ASP A 85 1.17 4.75 19.83
CA ASP A 85 2.49 5.30 19.50
C ASP A 85 3.58 4.22 19.44
N THR A 86 3.21 2.96 19.47
CA THR A 86 4.18 1.87 19.34
C THR A 86 4.79 1.83 17.93
N PRO A 87 5.95 1.20 17.75
CA PRO A 87 6.53 1.05 16.41
C PRO A 87 5.55 0.41 15.44
N TYR A 88 5.54 0.89 14.20
CA TYR A 88 4.57 0.44 13.20
C TYR A 88 5.21 0.25 11.84
N GLY A 89 4.53 -0.52 10.99
CA GLY A 89 4.83 -0.63 9.58
C GLY A 89 3.76 0.07 8.76
N THR A 90 4.15 0.67 7.65
CA THR A 90 3.22 1.33 6.73
C THR A 90 3.18 0.55 5.43
N ILE A 91 1.96 0.23 4.98
CA ILE A 91 1.76 -0.42 3.69
C ILE A 91 1.59 0.67 2.64
N HIS A 92 2.46 0.65 1.63
CA HIS A 92 2.43 1.58 0.50
C HIS A 92 2.39 0.82 -0.82
N ARG A 93 1.87 1.48 -1.85
CA ARG A 93 1.96 1.01 -3.23
C ARG A 93 1.40 -0.40 -3.45
N ILE A 94 0.40 -0.78 -2.66
CA ILE A 94 -0.25 -2.07 -2.87
C ILE A 94 -1.05 -2.05 -4.17
N ALA A 95 -0.83 -3.05 -5.00
CA ALA A 95 -1.52 -3.18 -6.28
C ALA A 95 -1.70 -4.65 -6.64
N SER A 96 -2.70 -4.92 -7.47
CA SER A 96 -3.05 -6.27 -7.93
C SER A 96 -3.38 -6.22 -9.41
N ASP A 97 -3.06 -7.29 -10.13
CA ASP A 97 -3.51 -7.46 -11.52
C ASP A 97 -4.93 -8.01 -11.61
N ARG A 98 -5.59 -8.19 -10.48
CA ARG A 98 -6.99 -8.65 -10.36
C ARG A 98 -7.21 -10.11 -10.76
N THR A 99 -6.15 -10.91 -10.91
CA THR A 99 -6.28 -12.36 -11.17
C THR A 99 -6.54 -13.17 -9.91
N HIS A 100 -6.25 -12.60 -8.73
CA HIS A 100 -6.47 -13.25 -7.43
C HIS A 100 -7.31 -12.33 -6.55
N ARG A 101 -8.12 -12.94 -5.69
CA ARG A 101 -8.92 -12.23 -4.70
C ARG A 101 -8.16 -12.12 -3.37
N GLY A 102 -8.55 -11.14 -2.55
CA GLY A 102 -8.05 -11.05 -1.19
C GLY A 102 -6.59 -10.60 -1.09
N VAL A 103 -6.08 -9.89 -2.08
CA VAL A 103 -4.69 -9.43 -2.09
C VAL A 103 -4.38 -8.54 -0.89
N LEU A 104 -5.27 -7.59 -0.56
CA LEU A 104 -5.06 -6.74 0.62
C LEU A 104 -5.08 -7.57 1.90
N SER A 105 -6.01 -8.51 2.04
CA SER A 105 -6.09 -9.38 3.20
C SER A 105 -4.81 -10.20 3.38
N GLU A 106 -4.29 -10.77 2.29
CA GLU A 106 -3.03 -11.53 2.31
C GLU A 106 -1.86 -10.64 2.73
N CYS A 107 -1.78 -9.45 2.15
CA CYS A 107 -0.76 -8.47 2.48
C CYS A 107 -0.79 -8.09 3.97
N VAL A 108 -1.97 -7.78 4.49
CA VAL A 108 -2.13 -7.37 5.90
C VAL A 108 -1.76 -8.52 6.84
N LYS A 109 -2.22 -9.72 6.55
CA LYS A 109 -1.90 -10.88 7.39
C LYS A 109 -0.40 -11.14 7.44
N TRP A 110 0.26 -11.11 6.30
CA TRP A 110 1.72 -11.28 6.24
C TRP A 110 2.45 -10.16 6.97
N SER A 111 2.02 -8.92 6.77
CA SER A 111 2.65 -7.74 7.37
C SER A 111 2.50 -7.72 8.90
N MET A 112 1.33 -8.13 9.41
CA MET A 112 1.10 -8.24 10.86
C MET A 112 2.00 -9.28 11.51
N ALA A 113 2.42 -10.30 10.78
CA ALA A 113 3.40 -11.27 11.28
C ALA A 113 4.81 -10.68 11.36
N GLN A 114 5.11 -9.64 10.59
CA GLN A 114 6.40 -8.94 10.65
C GLN A 114 6.43 -7.89 11.76
N ILE A 115 5.33 -7.15 11.93
CA ILE A 115 5.19 -6.11 12.95
C ILE A 115 3.70 -6.01 13.33
N PRO A 116 3.36 -6.10 14.64
CA PRO A 116 1.96 -6.20 15.06
C PRO A 116 1.23 -4.85 15.15
N HIS A 117 1.67 -3.86 14.41
CA HIS A 117 1.06 -2.54 14.34
C HIS A 117 1.25 -1.99 12.92
N LEU A 118 0.15 -1.79 12.21
CA LEU A 118 0.18 -1.30 10.82
C LEU A 118 -0.59 0.00 10.69
N ARG A 119 -0.11 0.84 9.78
CA ARG A 119 -0.83 2.03 9.33
C ARG A 119 -0.96 1.98 7.81
N ILE A 120 -2.04 2.54 7.30
CA ILE A 120 -2.30 2.62 5.87
C ILE A 120 -3.14 3.86 5.61
N ASP A 121 -2.98 4.44 4.43
CA ASP A 121 -3.83 5.55 4.00
C ASP A 121 -4.36 5.31 2.60
N THR A 122 -5.48 5.96 2.29
CA THR A 122 -6.07 5.89 0.95
C THR A 122 -6.85 7.16 0.65
N HIS A 123 -7.02 7.46 -0.63
CA HIS A 123 -7.81 8.60 -1.05
C HIS A 123 -9.29 8.39 -0.69
N GLU A 124 -9.97 9.48 -0.32
CA GLU A 124 -11.38 9.44 0.06
C GLU A 124 -12.27 8.83 -1.02
N SER A 125 -11.96 9.04 -2.29
CA SER A 125 -12.74 8.52 -3.42
C SER A 125 -12.53 7.03 -3.69
N ASN A 126 -11.53 6.41 -3.07
CA ASN A 126 -11.27 4.99 -3.27
C ASN A 126 -12.15 4.15 -2.34
N LEU A 127 -13.43 4.07 -2.70
CA LEU A 127 -14.44 3.41 -1.85
C LEU A 127 -14.17 1.91 -1.67
N ALA A 128 -13.67 1.24 -2.71
CA ALA A 128 -13.35 -0.18 -2.63
C ALA A 128 -12.23 -0.44 -1.62
N MET A 129 -11.17 0.36 -1.64
CA MET A 129 -10.06 0.24 -0.71
C MET A 129 -10.49 0.59 0.72
N ARG A 130 -11.28 1.67 0.88
CA ARG A 130 -11.81 2.05 2.20
C ARG A 130 -12.61 0.91 2.83
N GLY A 131 -13.52 0.31 2.05
CA GLY A 131 -14.32 -0.81 2.52
C GLY A 131 -13.48 -2.03 2.89
N ALA A 132 -12.47 -2.35 2.09
CA ALA A 132 -11.58 -3.48 2.35
C ALA A 132 -10.73 -3.26 3.61
N ILE A 133 -10.20 -2.05 3.80
CA ILE A 133 -9.43 -1.67 4.98
C ILE A 133 -10.29 -1.80 6.25
N GLU A 134 -11.49 -1.24 6.22
CA GLU A 134 -12.41 -1.27 7.35
C GLU A 134 -12.83 -2.71 7.68
N LYS A 135 -13.10 -3.51 6.66
CA LYS A 135 -13.48 -4.92 6.82
C LYS A 135 -12.39 -5.75 7.50
N LEU A 136 -11.12 -5.38 7.31
CA LEU A 136 -9.98 -6.06 7.94
C LEU A 136 -9.75 -5.62 9.38
N GLY A 137 -10.55 -4.68 9.89
CA GLY A 137 -10.48 -4.25 11.28
C GLY A 137 -9.65 -3.01 11.53
N PHE A 138 -9.16 -2.33 10.50
CA PHE A 138 -8.48 -1.06 10.68
C PHE A 138 -9.45 0.00 11.19
N ALA A 139 -8.99 0.83 12.12
CA ALA A 139 -9.75 1.95 12.64
C ALA A 139 -9.39 3.21 11.89
N TYR A 140 -10.40 3.98 11.51
CA TYR A 140 -10.18 5.31 10.94
C TYR A 140 -9.63 6.26 12.01
N CYS A 141 -8.52 6.93 11.72
CA CYS A 141 -7.85 7.80 12.68
C CYS A 141 -7.93 9.28 12.32
N GLY A 142 -8.12 9.62 11.07
CA GLY A 142 -8.18 11.01 10.66
C GLY A 142 -7.64 11.23 9.26
N THR A 143 -7.25 12.48 9.00
CA THR A 143 -6.73 12.89 7.70
C THR A 143 -5.24 13.24 7.80
N ILE A 144 -4.45 12.67 6.90
CA ILE A 144 -3.05 13.06 6.70
C ILE A 144 -2.93 13.74 5.34
N TYR A 145 -1.80 14.39 5.11
CA TYR A 145 -1.53 15.09 3.85
C TYR A 145 -0.24 14.56 3.26
N ILE A 146 -0.29 14.13 2.00
CA ILE A 146 0.90 13.63 1.30
C ILE A 146 1.73 14.80 0.75
N ALA A 147 2.88 14.50 0.15
CA ALA A 147 3.86 15.51 -0.23
C ALA A 147 3.32 16.63 -1.13
N ASP A 148 2.31 16.35 -1.96
CA ASP A 148 1.69 17.36 -2.82
C ASP A 148 0.62 18.21 -2.11
N GLY A 149 0.41 17.99 -0.80
CA GLY A 149 -0.56 18.73 -0.01
C GLY A 149 -1.98 18.18 -0.07
N THR A 150 -2.22 17.12 -0.83
CA THR A 150 -3.56 16.55 -0.92
C THR A 150 -3.86 15.59 0.23
N PRO A 151 -5.15 15.53 0.67
CA PRO A 151 -5.51 14.71 1.84
C PRO A 151 -5.63 13.23 1.52
N ARG A 152 -5.41 12.42 2.56
CA ARG A 152 -5.68 10.98 2.54
C ARG A 152 -6.33 10.58 3.86
N ARG A 153 -7.19 9.57 3.80
CA ARG A 153 -7.78 8.97 5.01
C ARG A 153 -6.77 8.01 5.61
N ALA A 154 -6.51 8.17 6.90
CA ALA A 154 -5.51 7.37 7.61
C ALA A 154 -6.16 6.36 8.53
N TYR A 155 -5.62 5.16 8.55
CA TYR A 155 -6.15 4.02 9.29
C TYR A 155 -5.04 3.30 10.03
N GLU A 156 -5.42 2.60 11.10
CA GLU A 156 -4.48 1.89 11.97
C GLU A 156 -5.04 0.55 12.42
N LEU A 157 -4.18 -0.45 12.45
CA LEU A 157 -4.49 -1.79 12.95
C LEU A 157 -3.42 -2.22 13.95
N SER A 158 -3.85 -2.62 15.13
CA SER A 158 -2.92 -3.12 16.15
C SER A 158 -3.57 -4.21 17.00
#